data_1207bcef21616d42470947db5a76503b
#
_entry.id   1207bcef21616d42470947db5a76503b
#
_cell.length_a   1.000
_cell.length_b   1.000
_cell.length_c   1.000
_cell.angle_alpha   90.00
_cell.angle_beta   90.00
_cell.angle_gamma   90.00
#
_symmetry.space_group_name_H-M   'P 1'
#
loop_
_entity.id
_entity.type
_entity.pdbx_description
1 polymer ?
#
loop_
_entity_poly.entity_id
_entity_poly.type
_entity_poly.pdbx_seq_one_letter_code
_entity_poly.pdbx_strand_id
1 'polypeptide(L)'
;MGNYALDGGPKLRVYKADISLRVTGADAEAAVKRNDALIRNQLVSLFTQQTVDTMSSAEAKENIRQEALKQVQRVMNDEEGKPIVEDLLFNNFIVQ
;
A
#
# COMPACT_ATOMS: atom_id res chain seq x y z
N MET A 1 10.19 -9.76 2.90
CA MET A 1 8.92 -9.06 2.84
C MET A 1 8.98 -7.81 3.70
N GLY A 2 8.54 -6.70 3.16
CA GLY A 2 8.55 -5.45 3.91
C GLY A 2 7.19 -5.10 4.45
N ASN A 3 7.17 -4.54 5.65
CA ASN A 3 5.97 -4.00 6.24
C ASN A 3 6.05 -2.48 6.25
N TYR A 4 4.95 -1.85 5.93
CA TYR A 4 4.86 -0.40 5.92
C TYR A 4 3.78 0.03 6.89
N ALA A 5 4.12 0.98 7.76
CA ALA A 5 3.15 1.62 8.63
C ALA A 5 2.81 2.99 8.02
N LEU A 6 1.55 3.20 7.74
CA LEU A 6 1.08 4.44 7.17
C LEU A 6 0.24 5.19 8.18
N ASP A 7 0.70 6.38 8.53
CA ASP A 7 -0.09 7.30 9.32
C ASP A 7 -0.53 8.41 8.38
N GLY A 8 -1.74 8.27 7.87
CA GLY A 8 -2.33 9.28 7.04
C GLY A 8 -3.36 9.99 7.85
N GLY A 9 -3.23 11.29 8.01
CA GLY A 9 -4.14 11.97 8.85
C GLY A 9 -4.67 13.23 8.24
N PRO A 10 -5.77 13.21 7.52
CA PRO A 10 -6.44 14.44 7.30
C PRO A 10 -7.00 14.93 8.64
N LYS A 11 -7.29 16.14 8.70
CA LYS A 11 -7.61 16.97 9.86
C LYS A 11 -8.52 16.36 10.91
N LEU A 12 -9.48 15.53 10.49
CA LEU A 12 -10.50 14.99 11.37
C LEU A 12 -10.45 13.47 11.51
N ARG A 13 -9.59 12.82 10.75
CA ARG A 13 -9.48 11.37 10.74
C ARG A 13 -8.04 10.95 10.64
N VAL A 14 -7.71 9.90 11.33
CA VAL A 14 -6.39 9.30 11.26
C VAL A 14 -6.54 7.91 10.67
N TYR A 15 -5.76 7.65 9.64
CA TYR A 15 -5.68 6.31 9.07
C TYR A 15 -4.39 5.68 9.56
N LYS A 16 -4.49 4.48 10.05
CA LYS A 16 -3.34 3.73 10.48
C LYS A 16 -3.42 2.37 9.84
N ALA A 17 -2.44 2.06 9.04
CA ALA A 17 -2.44 0.80 8.32
C ALA A 17 -1.04 0.25 8.23
N ASP A 18 -0.88 -1.00 8.65
CA ASP A 18 0.33 -1.77 8.40
C ASP A 18 0.11 -2.57 7.14
N ILE A 19 0.97 -2.39 6.16
CA ILE A 19 0.82 -3.02 4.87
C ILE A 19 1.99 -3.96 4.63
N SER A 20 1.68 -5.21 4.32
CA SER A 20 2.67 -6.21 3.94
C SER A 20 2.64 -6.43 2.45
N LEU A 21 3.80 -6.42 1.83
CA LEU A 21 3.95 -6.73 0.42
C LEU A 21 4.57 -8.12 0.27
N ARG A 22 3.95 -8.95 -0.57
CA ARG A 22 4.46 -10.28 -0.82
C ARG A 22 5.28 -10.28 -2.11
N VAL A 23 6.51 -10.74 -1.98
CA VAL A 23 7.45 -10.85 -3.10
C VAL A 23 8.18 -12.19 -3.01
N THR A 24 8.77 -12.61 -4.11
CA THR A 24 9.52 -13.86 -4.17
C THR A 24 10.98 -13.57 -4.48
N GLY A 25 11.86 -14.03 -3.60
CA GLY A 25 13.29 -13.96 -3.82
C GLY A 25 13.96 -12.71 -3.26
N ALA A 26 15.26 -12.83 -3.01
CA ALA A 26 16.04 -11.76 -2.40
C ALA A 26 16.16 -10.54 -3.32
N ASP A 27 16.22 -10.76 -4.62
CA ASP A 27 16.30 -9.66 -5.59
C ASP A 27 15.03 -8.82 -5.58
N ALA A 28 13.88 -9.50 -5.49
CA ALA A 28 12.60 -8.81 -5.42
C ALA A 28 12.48 -8.01 -4.12
N GLU A 29 12.91 -8.59 -3.02
CA GLU A 29 12.90 -7.90 -1.73
C GLU A 29 13.81 -6.67 -1.75
N ALA A 30 14.98 -6.79 -2.34
CA ALA A 30 15.90 -5.67 -2.48
C ALA A 30 15.31 -4.56 -3.37
N ALA A 31 14.61 -4.94 -4.43
CA ALA A 31 13.97 -3.98 -5.32
C ALA A 31 12.89 -3.18 -4.59
N VAL A 32 12.09 -3.86 -3.76
CA VAL A 32 11.09 -3.17 -2.94
C VAL A 32 11.75 -2.18 -1.99
N LYS A 33 12.85 -2.57 -1.36
CA LYS A 33 13.58 -1.67 -0.46
C LYS A 33 14.14 -0.45 -1.20
N ARG A 34 14.67 -0.66 -2.41
CA ARG A 34 15.19 0.46 -3.21
C ARG A 34 14.13 1.49 -3.55
N ASN A 35 12.89 1.04 -3.71
CA ASN A 35 11.78 1.89 -4.12
C ASN A 35 10.83 2.19 -2.96
N ASP A 36 11.29 2.02 -1.73
CA ASP A 36 10.48 2.18 -0.53
C ASP A 36 9.76 3.52 -0.48
N ALA A 37 10.48 4.61 -0.73
CA ALA A 37 9.89 5.94 -0.66
C ALA A 37 8.81 6.16 -1.72
N LEU A 38 9.03 5.65 -2.93
CA LEU A 38 8.05 5.77 -4.00
C LEU A 38 6.79 4.97 -3.68
N ILE A 39 6.96 3.76 -3.18
CA ILE A 39 5.84 2.90 -2.79
C ILE A 39 5.06 3.57 -1.67
N ARG A 40 5.74 4.06 -0.65
CA ARG A 40 5.11 4.73 0.49
C ARG A 40 4.33 5.96 0.05
N ASN A 41 4.93 6.80 -0.79
CA ASN A 41 4.25 8.00 -1.28
C ASN A 41 3.02 7.66 -2.08
N GLN A 42 3.09 6.63 -2.91
CA GLN A 42 1.95 6.19 -3.70
C GLN A 42 0.81 5.69 -2.82
N LEU A 43 1.12 4.92 -1.80
CA LEU A 43 0.12 4.40 -0.87
C LEU A 43 -0.50 5.50 -0.03
N VAL A 44 0.30 6.44 0.46
CA VAL A 44 -0.20 7.59 1.22
C VAL A 44 -1.15 8.40 0.35
N SER A 45 -0.77 8.67 -0.89
CA SER A 45 -1.62 9.39 -1.82
C SER A 45 -2.96 8.70 -2.03
N LEU A 46 -2.94 7.38 -2.21
CA LEU A 46 -4.16 6.61 -2.38
C LEU A 46 -5.07 6.73 -1.14
N PHE A 47 -4.50 6.51 0.04
CA PHE A 47 -5.29 6.51 1.27
C PHE A 47 -5.84 7.89 1.62
N THR A 48 -5.11 8.95 1.32
CA THR A 48 -5.58 10.30 1.61
C THR A 48 -6.75 10.72 0.72
N GLN A 49 -6.97 10.02 -0.39
CA GLN A 49 -8.10 10.27 -1.27
C GLN A 49 -9.38 9.58 -0.81
N GLN A 50 -9.30 8.71 0.18
CA GLN A 50 -10.45 7.94 0.64
C GLN A 50 -11.19 8.66 1.75
N THR A 51 -12.50 8.41 1.82
CA THR A 51 -13.33 8.92 2.92
C THR A 51 -13.48 7.82 3.97
N VAL A 52 -13.93 8.22 5.16
CA VAL A 52 -14.24 7.26 6.23
C VAL A 52 -15.30 6.26 5.76
N ASP A 53 -16.31 6.74 5.06
CA ASP A 53 -17.40 5.89 4.58
C ASP A 53 -16.90 4.83 3.60
N THR A 54 -16.01 5.20 2.69
CA THR A 54 -15.47 4.25 1.72
C THR A 54 -14.54 3.23 2.37
N MET A 55 -14.02 3.53 3.57
CA MET A 55 -13.06 2.65 4.23
C MET A 55 -13.67 1.83 5.35
N SER A 56 -14.97 1.97 5.60
CA SER A 56 -15.61 1.32 6.73
C SER A 56 -16.20 -0.06 6.40
N SER A 57 -16.44 -0.38 5.15
CA SER A 57 -16.98 -1.70 4.77
C SER A 57 -15.87 -2.64 4.34
N ALA A 58 -16.12 -3.94 4.49
CA ALA A 58 -15.17 -4.97 4.05
C ALA A 58 -14.97 -4.93 2.54
N GLU A 59 -16.04 -4.69 1.80
CA GLU A 59 -15.98 -4.59 0.35
C GLU A 59 -15.13 -3.41 -0.10
N ALA A 60 -15.31 -2.26 0.54
CA ALA A 60 -14.53 -1.07 0.23
C ALA A 60 -13.05 -1.29 0.53
N LYS A 61 -12.74 -1.94 1.65
CA LYS A 61 -11.36 -2.26 2.01
C LYS A 61 -10.71 -3.18 0.98
N GLU A 62 -11.47 -4.17 0.47
CA GLU A 62 -10.95 -5.06 -0.54
C GLU A 62 -10.69 -4.32 -1.86
N ASN A 63 -11.57 -3.41 -2.24
CA ASN A 63 -11.39 -2.60 -3.44
C ASN A 63 -10.14 -1.73 -3.31
N ILE A 64 -9.92 -1.13 -2.15
CA ILE A 64 -8.75 -0.31 -1.90
C ILE A 64 -7.47 -1.16 -1.91
N ARG A 65 -7.54 -2.36 -1.34
CA ARG A 65 -6.42 -3.30 -1.37
C ARG A 65 -5.99 -3.62 -2.80
N GLN A 66 -6.96 -3.93 -3.65
CA GLN A 66 -6.68 -4.23 -5.05
C GLN A 66 -6.11 -3.02 -5.78
N GLU A 67 -6.65 -1.85 -5.53
CA GLU A 67 -6.16 -0.63 -6.15
C GLU A 67 -4.74 -0.31 -5.67
N ALA A 68 -4.49 -0.48 -4.38
CA ALA A 68 -3.15 -0.29 -3.83
C ALA A 68 -2.14 -1.24 -4.47
N LEU A 69 -2.52 -2.51 -4.63
CA LEU A 69 -1.67 -3.49 -5.27
C LEU A 69 -1.33 -3.08 -6.71
N LYS A 70 -2.34 -2.65 -7.46
CA LYS A 70 -2.14 -2.20 -8.84
C LYS A 70 -1.15 -1.03 -8.90
N GLN A 71 -1.31 -0.07 -8.00
CA GLN A 71 -0.45 1.11 -7.99
C GLN A 71 0.97 0.76 -7.63
N VAL A 72 1.16 -0.11 -6.65
CA VAL A 72 2.49 -0.57 -6.29
C VAL A 72 3.14 -1.34 -7.44
N GLN A 73 2.38 -2.21 -8.08
CA GLN A 73 2.87 -2.96 -9.24
C GLN A 73 3.27 -2.03 -10.38
N ARG A 74 2.51 -0.96 -10.59
CA ARG A 74 2.85 0.05 -11.61
C ARG A 74 4.16 0.75 -11.29
N VAL A 75 4.35 1.17 -10.03
CA VAL A 75 5.59 1.79 -9.60
C VAL A 75 6.76 0.85 -9.84
N MET A 76 6.61 -0.41 -9.43
CA MET A 76 7.68 -1.38 -9.60
C MET A 76 7.97 -1.66 -11.07
N ASN A 77 6.93 -1.73 -11.89
CA ASN A 77 7.12 -1.93 -13.32
C ASN A 77 7.86 -0.76 -13.96
N ASP A 78 7.54 0.46 -13.55
CA ASP A 78 8.19 1.66 -14.08
C ASP A 78 9.65 1.74 -13.66
N GLU A 79 9.96 1.35 -12.43
CA GLU A 79 11.31 1.49 -11.89
C GLU A 79 12.21 0.28 -12.11
N GLU A 80 11.65 -0.92 -12.09
CA GLU A 80 12.42 -2.16 -12.18
C GLU A 80 12.14 -2.96 -13.46
N GLY A 81 11.19 -2.52 -14.28
CA GLY A 81 10.86 -3.17 -15.53
C GLY A 81 9.89 -4.34 -15.42
N LYS A 82 9.40 -4.64 -14.22
CA LYS A 82 8.43 -5.72 -14.01
C LYS A 82 7.67 -5.50 -12.71
N PRO A 83 6.42 -5.99 -12.61
CA PRO A 83 5.60 -5.83 -11.41
C PRO A 83 5.98 -6.87 -10.36
N ILE A 84 6.99 -6.58 -9.59
CA ILE A 84 7.65 -7.51 -8.67
C ILE A 84 6.72 -7.96 -7.52
N VAL A 85 5.81 -7.08 -7.06
CA VAL A 85 4.96 -7.37 -5.91
C VAL A 85 3.81 -8.28 -6.35
N GLU A 86 3.66 -9.41 -5.66
CA GLU A 86 2.65 -10.41 -6.00
C GLU A 86 1.33 -10.16 -5.29
N ASP A 87 1.38 -9.64 -4.07
CA ASP A 87 0.17 -9.39 -3.30
C ASP A 87 0.43 -8.30 -2.28
N LEU A 88 -0.65 -7.74 -1.76
CA LEU A 88 -0.61 -6.68 -0.76
C LEU A 88 -1.69 -6.98 0.27
N LEU A 89 -1.32 -6.94 1.54
CA LEU A 89 -2.22 -7.25 2.63
C LEU A 89 -2.22 -6.14 3.66
N PHE A 90 -3.39 -5.86 4.22
CA PHE A 90 -3.51 -4.98 5.38
C PHE A 90 -3.47 -5.84 6.63
N ASN A 91 -2.51 -5.56 7.52
CA ASN A 91 -2.38 -6.30 8.77
C ASN A 91 -3.15 -5.64 9.89
N ASN A 92 -3.02 -4.33 10.03
CA ASN A 92 -3.78 -3.55 11.01
C ASN A 92 -4.31 -2.33 10.30
N PHE A 93 -5.62 -2.23 10.18
CA PHE A 93 -6.23 -1.11 9.49
C PHE A 93 -7.20 -0.42 10.43
N ILE A 94 -6.82 0.78 10.86
CA ILE A 94 -7.59 1.56 11.82
C ILE A 94 -7.93 2.90 11.21
N VAL A 95 -9.20 3.25 11.27
CA VAL A 95 -9.70 4.56 10.88
C VAL A 95 -10.26 5.22 12.12
N GLN A 96 -9.72 6.37 12.47
CA GLN A 96 -10.16 7.10 13.65
C GLN A 96 -10.64 8.48 13.28
#